data_43401a3d678b14f6d8bb47c3b28f2177
#
_entry.id   43401a3d678b14f6d8bb47c3b28f2177
#
_cell.length_a   1.000
_cell.length_b   1.000
_cell.length_c   1.000
_cell.angle_alpha   90.00
_cell.angle_beta   90.00
_cell.angle_gamma   90.00
#
_symmetry.space_group_name_H-M   'P 1'
#
loop_
_entity.id
_entity.type
_entity.pdbx_description
1 polymer ?
#
loop_
_entity_poly.entity_id
_entity_poly.type
_entity_poly.pdbx_seq_one_letter_code
_entity_poly.pdbx_strand_id
1 'polypeptide(L)'
;DDSAELYGNEALKNELHLRISHPLGDGVIEDLDAASKFVRHLRDIIDPSGKATIHAVIGIPSNADDTARENVQKAVSGVFDAAILVPEPFLAAYGYRNESRLNDPDYIDPVKNSLFIDIGAGTTDYCIIQGYFPTPEDQLCMAIAGDDVDEQLEKALEEAYPDIRISSNKIREYKERYSYVGE
;
A
#
# COMPACT_ATOMS: atom_id res chain seq x y z
N ASP A 1 -32.52 -2.37 8.51
CA ASP A 1 -31.48 -2.95 9.39
C ASP A 1 -30.31 -2.01 9.39
N ASP A 2 -30.21 -1.23 10.48
CA ASP A 2 -29.06 -0.35 10.76
C ASP A 2 -27.90 -1.24 11.26
N SER A 3 -27.28 -1.99 10.37
CA SER A 3 -26.03 -2.66 10.70
C SER A 3 -24.93 -1.60 10.75
N ALA A 4 -24.41 -1.30 11.94
CA ALA A 4 -23.31 -0.38 12.12
C ALA A 4 -22.11 -0.89 11.31
N GLU A 5 -21.63 -0.10 10.36
CA GLU A 5 -20.39 -0.37 9.65
C GLU A 5 -19.22 0.16 10.49
N LEU A 6 -18.22 -0.68 10.74
CA LEU A 6 -16.99 -0.31 11.42
C LEU A 6 -15.81 -0.38 10.44
N TYR A 7 -14.79 0.46 10.65
CA TYR A 7 -13.65 0.58 9.75
C TYR A 7 -12.32 0.48 10.48
N GLY A 8 -11.30 -0.01 9.78
CA GLY A 8 -9.94 -0.09 10.28
C GLY A 8 -9.82 -0.88 11.59
N ASN A 9 -9.05 -0.37 12.53
CA ASN A 9 -8.79 -1.04 13.81
C ASN A 9 -10.05 -1.29 14.65
N GLU A 10 -11.09 -0.50 14.48
CA GLU A 10 -12.35 -0.72 15.18
C GLU A 10 -13.08 -1.96 14.65
N ALA A 11 -13.08 -2.17 13.34
CA ALA A 11 -13.62 -3.38 12.74
C ALA A 11 -12.84 -4.62 13.22
N LEU A 12 -11.49 -4.57 13.16
CA LEU A 12 -10.63 -5.68 13.55
C LEU A 12 -10.79 -6.07 15.04
N LYS A 13 -10.98 -5.12 15.93
CA LYS A 13 -11.25 -5.41 17.35
C LYS A 13 -12.55 -6.17 17.59
N ASN A 14 -13.47 -6.11 16.64
CA ASN A 14 -14.80 -6.74 16.70
C ASN A 14 -14.95 -7.92 15.72
N GLU A 15 -13.85 -8.46 15.20
CA GLU A 15 -13.83 -9.51 14.16
C GLU A 15 -14.66 -10.76 14.52
N LEU A 16 -14.77 -11.11 15.79
CA LEU A 16 -15.57 -12.23 16.26
C LEU A 16 -17.10 -12.03 16.08
N HIS A 17 -17.54 -10.79 15.91
CA HIS A 17 -18.94 -10.40 15.82
C HIS A 17 -19.32 -9.79 14.47
N LEU A 18 -18.35 -9.55 13.60
CA LEU A 18 -18.53 -8.86 12.32
C LEU A 18 -18.02 -9.73 11.16
N ARG A 19 -18.65 -9.54 10.02
CA ARG A 19 -18.06 -10.02 8.77
C ARG A 19 -17.03 -8.99 8.31
N ILE A 20 -15.76 -9.36 8.40
CA ILE A 20 -14.66 -8.51 7.91
C ILE A 20 -14.54 -8.65 6.40
N SER A 21 -14.46 -7.52 5.69
CA SER A 21 -14.07 -7.43 4.29
C SER A 21 -12.71 -6.74 4.18
N HIS A 22 -11.83 -7.31 3.36
CA HIS A 22 -10.56 -6.70 2.98
C HIS A 22 -10.73 -6.18 1.55
N PRO A 23 -10.92 -4.86 1.37
CA PRO A 23 -11.23 -4.31 0.05
C PRO A 23 -10.07 -4.35 -0.93
N LEU A 24 -8.85 -4.55 -0.44
CA LEU A 24 -7.62 -4.59 -1.22
C LEU A 24 -6.92 -5.94 -1.02
N GLY A 25 -6.40 -6.52 -2.12
CA GLY A 25 -5.45 -7.63 -2.13
C GLY A 25 -4.31 -7.28 -3.09
N ASP A 26 -3.07 -7.47 -2.67
CA ASP A 26 -1.85 -7.20 -3.45
C ASP A 26 -1.83 -5.81 -4.13
N GLY A 27 -2.34 -4.79 -3.44
CA GLY A 27 -2.39 -3.41 -3.93
C GLY A 27 -3.52 -3.12 -4.92
N VAL A 28 -4.37 -4.09 -5.26
CA VAL A 28 -5.52 -3.90 -6.15
C VAL A 28 -6.86 -4.00 -5.39
N ILE A 29 -7.90 -3.37 -5.94
CA ILE A 29 -9.23 -3.43 -5.34
C ILE A 29 -9.91 -4.73 -5.74
N GLU A 30 -10.20 -5.57 -4.75
CA GLU A 30 -10.95 -6.82 -4.89
C GLU A 30 -12.44 -6.65 -4.60
N ASP A 31 -12.79 -5.78 -3.65
CA ASP A 31 -14.16 -5.43 -3.29
C ASP A 31 -14.39 -3.93 -3.49
N LEU A 32 -14.97 -3.56 -4.63
CA LEU A 32 -15.18 -2.17 -5.01
C LEU A 32 -16.19 -1.46 -4.09
N ASP A 33 -17.22 -2.16 -3.60
CA ASP A 33 -18.21 -1.56 -2.68
C ASP A 33 -17.56 -1.24 -1.33
N ALA A 34 -16.84 -2.19 -0.76
CA ALA A 34 -16.10 -2.00 0.48
C ALA A 34 -15.03 -0.91 0.35
N ALA A 35 -14.28 -0.87 -0.78
CA ALA A 35 -13.29 0.16 -1.07
C ALA A 35 -13.94 1.56 -1.14
N SER A 36 -15.07 1.68 -1.86
CA SER A 36 -15.78 2.96 -2.00
C SER A 36 -16.30 3.46 -0.65
N LYS A 37 -16.84 2.57 0.19
CA LYS A 37 -17.30 2.92 1.54
C LYS A 37 -16.13 3.34 2.43
N PHE A 38 -15.01 2.63 2.36
CA PHE A 38 -13.82 2.97 3.12
C PHE A 38 -13.24 4.33 2.74
N VAL A 39 -13.16 4.64 1.44
CA VAL A 39 -12.68 5.94 0.95
C VAL A 39 -13.61 7.08 1.40
N ARG A 40 -14.94 6.88 1.38
CA ARG A 40 -15.90 7.86 1.92
C ARG A 40 -15.69 8.08 3.42
N HIS A 41 -15.51 7.02 4.17
CA HIS A 41 -15.20 7.11 5.60
C HIS A 41 -13.93 7.93 5.87
N LEU A 42 -12.86 7.71 5.09
CA LEU A 42 -11.64 8.53 5.18
C LEU A 42 -11.92 10.01 4.86
N ARG A 43 -12.71 10.29 3.83
CA ARG A 43 -13.15 11.65 3.47
C ARG A 43 -13.86 12.32 4.64
N ASP A 44 -14.76 11.61 5.32
CA ASP A 44 -15.54 12.13 6.44
C ASP A 44 -14.68 12.38 7.68
N ILE A 45 -13.63 11.59 7.90
CA ILE A 45 -12.62 11.84 8.96
C ILE A 45 -11.84 13.12 8.67
N ILE A 46 -11.43 13.33 7.40
CA ILE A 46 -10.62 14.50 7.00
C ILE A 46 -11.45 15.78 7.09
N ASP A 47 -12.69 15.74 6.62
CA ASP A 47 -13.60 16.89 6.67
C ASP A 47 -15.02 16.47 7.13
N PRO A 48 -15.24 16.40 8.45
CA PRO A 48 -16.55 16.06 9.00
C PRO A 48 -17.65 17.06 8.61
N SER A 49 -17.28 18.25 8.19
CA SER A 49 -18.23 19.29 7.77
C SER A 49 -18.73 19.12 6.34
N GLY A 50 -18.01 18.35 5.51
CA GLY A 50 -18.28 18.14 4.10
C GLY A 50 -18.13 19.40 3.23
N LYS A 51 -17.45 20.44 3.73
CA LYS A 51 -17.35 21.75 3.06
C LYS A 51 -16.00 22.03 2.38
N ALA A 52 -14.97 21.26 2.75
CA ALA A 52 -13.65 21.46 2.18
C ALA A 52 -13.59 20.93 0.74
N THR A 53 -12.90 21.68 -0.14
CA THR A 53 -12.43 21.15 -1.42
C THR A 53 -11.24 20.25 -1.18
N ILE A 54 -11.32 18.97 -1.53
CA ILE A 54 -10.27 17.99 -1.29
C ILE A 54 -9.76 17.44 -2.62
N HIS A 55 -8.47 17.60 -2.85
CA HIS A 55 -7.75 16.96 -3.94
C HIS A 55 -6.95 15.78 -3.39
N ALA A 56 -7.16 14.61 -3.95
CA ALA A 56 -6.51 13.38 -3.52
C ALA A 56 -5.34 13.01 -4.44
N VAL A 57 -4.24 12.57 -3.84
CA VAL A 57 -3.16 11.85 -4.52
C VAL A 57 -3.19 10.42 -4.03
N ILE A 58 -3.30 9.47 -4.95
CA ILE A 58 -3.51 8.06 -4.63
C ILE A 58 -2.35 7.27 -5.22
N GLY A 59 -1.61 6.57 -4.35
CA GLY A 59 -0.60 5.62 -4.76
C GLY A 59 -1.24 4.40 -5.43
N ILE A 60 -0.62 3.92 -6.48
CA ILE A 60 -0.97 2.66 -7.14
C ILE A 60 0.31 1.85 -7.40
N PRO A 61 0.25 0.52 -7.33
CA PRO A 61 1.37 -0.32 -7.70
C PRO A 61 1.87 -0.05 -9.12
N SER A 62 3.16 -0.24 -9.35
CA SER A 62 3.78 0.01 -10.65
C SER A 62 3.22 -0.86 -11.77
N ASN A 63 2.74 -2.05 -11.44
CA ASN A 63 2.14 -3.01 -12.38
C ASN A 63 0.62 -2.89 -12.52
N ALA A 64 -0.01 -1.88 -11.90
CA ALA A 64 -1.46 -1.70 -11.99
C ALA A 64 -1.89 -1.59 -13.46
N ASP A 65 -2.72 -2.53 -13.90
CA ASP A 65 -3.31 -2.54 -15.23
C ASP A 65 -4.46 -1.52 -15.35
N ASP A 66 -5.03 -1.40 -16.53
CA ASP A 66 -6.12 -0.47 -16.78
C ASP A 66 -7.35 -0.79 -15.93
N THR A 67 -7.62 -2.07 -15.64
CA THR A 67 -8.74 -2.50 -14.79
C THR A 67 -8.53 -2.06 -13.34
N ALA A 68 -7.33 -2.27 -12.81
CA ALA A 68 -6.98 -1.83 -11.47
C ALA A 68 -7.09 -0.29 -11.35
N ARG A 69 -6.60 0.44 -12.34
CA ARG A 69 -6.71 1.91 -12.41
C ARG A 69 -8.17 2.37 -12.46
N GLU A 70 -8.99 1.75 -13.30
CA GLU A 70 -10.43 2.02 -13.37
C GLU A 70 -11.15 1.74 -12.05
N ASN A 71 -10.82 0.65 -11.36
CA ASN A 71 -11.42 0.31 -10.08
C ASN A 71 -11.11 1.36 -9.01
N VAL A 72 -9.87 1.85 -8.95
CA VAL A 72 -9.51 2.96 -8.05
C VAL A 72 -10.28 4.21 -8.42
N GLN A 73 -10.36 4.57 -9.71
CA GLN A 73 -11.15 5.72 -10.17
C GLN A 73 -12.63 5.60 -9.78
N LYS A 74 -13.21 4.41 -9.93
CA LYS A 74 -14.61 4.15 -9.51
C LYS A 74 -14.79 4.28 -8.00
N ALA A 75 -13.85 3.73 -7.21
CA ALA A 75 -13.92 3.80 -5.74
C ALA A 75 -13.88 5.22 -5.21
N VAL A 76 -13.13 6.12 -5.86
CA VAL A 76 -12.97 7.52 -5.42
C VAL A 76 -13.92 8.50 -6.12
N SER A 77 -14.68 8.01 -7.11
CA SER A 77 -15.60 8.84 -7.90
C SER A 77 -16.65 9.49 -7.02
N GLY A 78 -16.77 10.83 -7.11
CA GLY A 78 -17.72 11.61 -6.32
C GLY A 78 -17.41 11.70 -4.83
N VAL A 79 -16.21 11.24 -4.41
CA VAL A 79 -15.73 11.37 -3.02
C VAL A 79 -14.85 12.61 -2.89
N PHE A 80 -13.94 12.81 -3.82
CA PHE A 80 -13.03 13.97 -3.85
C PHE A 80 -13.34 14.89 -5.03
N ASP A 81 -12.98 16.17 -4.91
CA ASP A 81 -13.16 17.17 -5.97
C ASP A 81 -12.23 16.91 -7.15
N ALA A 82 -11.03 16.39 -6.87
CA ALA A 82 -10.10 15.88 -7.88
C ALA A 82 -9.27 14.73 -7.26
N ALA A 83 -8.87 13.79 -8.11
CA ALA A 83 -7.97 12.72 -7.73
C ALA A 83 -6.98 12.43 -8.86
N ILE A 84 -5.71 12.19 -8.51
CA ILE A 84 -4.68 11.71 -9.43
C ILE A 84 -4.10 10.40 -8.93
N LEU A 85 -3.79 9.49 -9.85
CA LEU A 85 -3.13 8.22 -9.58
C LEU A 85 -1.63 8.38 -9.86
N VAL A 86 -0.80 7.97 -8.92
CA VAL A 86 0.65 8.13 -8.97
C VAL A 86 1.32 6.81 -8.60
N PRO A 87 2.35 6.34 -9.32
CA PRO A 87 3.10 5.15 -8.91
C PRO A 87 3.68 5.30 -7.50
N GLU A 88 3.51 4.28 -6.66
CA GLU A 88 3.96 4.27 -5.27
C GLU A 88 5.45 4.60 -5.11
N PRO A 89 6.39 4.02 -5.92
CA PRO A 89 7.80 4.36 -5.81
C PRO A 89 8.10 5.84 -6.11
N PHE A 90 7.31 6.47 -7.00
CA PHE A 90 7.46 7.90 -7.27
C PHE A 90 7.02 8.76 -6.08
N LEU A 91 5.95 8.35 -5.39
CA LEU A 91 5.53 9.01 -4.15
C LEU A 91 6.59 8.87 -3.05
N ALA A 92 7.21 7.71 -2.93
CA ALA A 92 8.31 7.48 -2.01
C ALA A 92 9.49 8.41 -2.31
N ALA A 93 9.90 8.53 -3.59
CA ALA A 93 10.94 9.46 -4.02
C ALA A 93 10.61 10.91 -3.66
N TYR A 94 9.35 11.31 -3.89
CA TYR A 94 8.89 12.65 -3.58
C TYR A 94 8.90 12.91 -2.06
N GLY A 95 8.55 11.91 -1.25
CA GLY A 95 8.61 12.00 0.21
C GLY A 95 10.05 12.16 0.75
N TYR A 96 11.05 11.62 0.05
CA TYR A 96 12.45 11.80 0.38
C TYR A 96 13.04 13.14 -0.05
N ARG A 97 12.33 13.88 -0.91
CA ARG A 97 12.80 15.16 -1.42
C ARG A 97 12.86 16.22 -0.33
N ASN A 98 13.99 16.90 -0.25
CA ASN A 98 14.15 18.05 0.64
C ASN A 98 14.12 19.35 -0.16
N GLU A 99 12.96 20.02 -0.20
CA GLU A 99 12.75 21.22 -0.99
C GLU A 99 13.66 22.38 -0.59
N SER A 100 14.05 22.46 0.69
CA SER A 100 14.94 23.52 1.18
C SER A 100 16.38 23.38 0.63
N ARG A 101 16.74 22.20 0.12
CA ARG A 101 18.07 21.90 -0.44
C ARG A 101 18.13 21.90 -1.96
N LEU A 102 17.07 22.23 -2.67
CA LEU A 102 17.05 22.19 -4.14
C LEU A 102 18.07 23.15 -4.80
N ASN A 103 18.51 24.17 -4.10
CA ASN A 103 19.53 25.11 -4.56
C ASN A 103 20.95 24.75 -4.06
N ASP A 104 21.12 23.69 -3.30
CA ASP A 104 22.39 23.18 -2.81
C ASP A 104 23.02 22.32 -3.91
N PRO A 105 24.24 22.69 -4.45
CA PRO A 105 24.90 21.97 -5.53
C PRO A 105 25.30 20.53 -5.15
N ASP A 106 25.44 20.24 -3.86
CA ASP A 106 25.81 18.92 -3.34
C ASP A 106 24.58 18.07 -3.01
N TYR A 107 23.36 18.60 -3.17
CA TYR A 107 22.14 17.86 -2.93
C TYR A 107 21.73 17.02 -4.14
N ILE A 108 21.67 15.71 -3.92
CA ILE A 108 21.13 14.77 -4.91
C ILE A 108 19.59 14.72 -4.73
N ASP A 109 18.88 15.38 -5.66
CA ASP A 109 17.42 15.37 -5.67
C ASP A 109 16.90 13.97 -6.08
N PRO A 110 16.20 13.24 -5.21
CA PRO A 110 15.74 11.89 -5.49
C PRO A 110 14.74 11.82 -6.65
N VAL A 111 14.11 12.93 -7.01
CA VAL A 111 13.16 12.99 -8.14
C VAL A 111 13.87 13.20 -9.49
N LYS A 112 15.18 13.49 -9.50
CA LYS A 112 15.92 13.77 -10.74
C LYS A 112 16.66 12.58 -11.32
N ASN A 113 17.24 11.75 -10.48
CA ASN A 113 18.04 10.62 -10.94
C ASN A 113 18.22 9.62 -9.80
N SER A 114 17.27 8.68 -9.69
CA SER A 114 17.26 7.68 -8.63
C SER A 114 16.65 6.36 -9.10
N LEU A 115 17.11 5.28 -8.49
CA LEU A 115 16.40 4.00 -8.47
C LEU A 115 15.72 3.87 -7.11
N PHE A 116 14.41 3.75 -7.10
CA PHE A 116 13.64 3.42 -5.92
C PHE A 116 13.26 1.94 -5.94
N ILE A 117 13.41 1.32 -4.78
CA ILE A 117 13.02 -0.06 -4.53
C ILE A 117 12.09 -0.03 -3.32
N ASP A 118 10.86 -0.43 -3.52
CA ASP A 118 9.86 -0.58 -2.46
C ASP A 118 9.58 -2.07 -2.23
N ILE A 119 9.89 -2.54 -1.03
CA ILE A 119 9.69 -3.95 -0.64
C ILE A 119 8.53 -3.97 0.35
N GLY A 120 7.35 -4.30 -0.17
CA GLY A 120 6.12 -4.37 0.60
C GLY A 120 5.85 -5.74 1.24
N ALA A 121 4.60 -6.02 1.52
CA ALA A 121 4.14 -7.34 1.97
C ALA A 121 4.05 -8.32 0.79
N GLY A 122 3.26 -8.01 -0.24
CA GLY A 122 3.01 -8.88 -1.38
C GLY A 122 3.86 -8.58 -2.61
N THR A 123 4.40 -7.37 -2.76
CA THR A 123 5.15 -6.95 -3.94
C THR A 123 6.46 -6.26 -3.62
N THR A 124 7.40 -6.37 -4.55
CA THR A 124 8.61 -5.54 -4.62
C THR A 124 8.57 -4.73 -5.91
N ASP A 125 8.52 -3.41 -5.77
CA ASP A 125 8.42 -2.46 -6.86
C ASP A 125 9.75 -1.75 -7.08
N TYR A 126 10.13 -1.63 -8.35
CA TYR A 126 11.31 -0.90 -8.81
C TYR A 126 10.87 0.25 -9.70
N CYS A 127 11.47 1.42 -9.52
CA CYS A 127 11.19 2.57 -10.36
C CYS A 127 12.45 3.38 -10.62
N ILE A 128 12.76 3.61 -11.88
CA ILE A 128 13.81 4.55 -12.32
C ILE A 128 13.15 5.93 -12.46
N ILE A 129 13.72 6.93 -11.78
CA ILE A 129 13.21 8.30 -11.76
C ILE A 129 14.25 9.22 -12.34
N GLN A 130 13.92 9.90 -13.46
CA GLN A 130 14.85 10.69 -14.26
C GLN A 130 14.40 12.14 -14.47
N GLY A 131 13.72 12.73 -13.49
CA GLY A 131 13.25 14.12 -13.54
C GLY A 131 11.92 14.32 -14.26
N TYR A 132 11.29 13.25 -14.74
CA TYR A 132 9.95 13.22 -15.32
C TYR A 132 9.09 12.16 -14.62
N PHE A 133 7.81 12.17 -14.90
CA PHE A 133 6.88 11.17 -14.37
C PHE A 133 7.20 9.80 -14.99
N PRO A 134 7.41 8.74 -14.18
CA PRO A 134 7.83 7.44 -14.70
C PRO A 134 6.81 6.84 -15.68
N THR A 135 7.32 6.30 -16.76
CA THR A 135 6.55 5.52 -17.73
C THR A 135 6.52 4.03 -17.33
N PRO A 136 5.68 3.19 -17.93
CA PRO A 136 5.69 1.73 -17.65
C PRO A 136 7.06 1.08 -17.87
N GLU A 137 7.88 1.57 -18.81
CA GLU A 137 9.22 1.06 -19.09
C GLU A 137 10.24 1.38 -17.98
N ASP A 138 9.97 2.41 -17.19
CA ASP A 138 10.81 2.82 -16.06
C ASP A 138 10.48 2.03 -14.78
N GLN A 139 9.53 1.11 -14.83
CA GLN A 139 8.95 0.44 -13.66
C GLN A 139 8.97 -1.08 -13.83
N LEU A 140 9.18 -1.78 -12.72
CA LEU A 140 9.08 -3.23 -12.62
C LEU A 140 8.46 -3.59 -11.28
N CYS A 141 7.49 -4.50 -11.29
CA CYS A 141 6.91 -5.09 -10.09
C CYS A 141 7.18 -6.59 -10.08
N MET A 142 7.54 -7.12 -8.93
CA MET A 142 7.70 -8.55 -8.70
C MET A 142 6.80 -8.98 -7.55
N ALA A 143 6.08 -10.09 -7.71
CA ALA A 143 5.28 -10.71 -6.66
C ALA A 143 6.18 -11.59 -5.75
N ILE A 144 7.24 -10.99 -5.21
CA ILE A 144 8.16 -11.60 -4.23
C ILE A 144 8.45 -10.52 -3.20
N ALA A 145 8.03 -10.72 -1.96
CA ALA A 145 8.16 -9.72 -0.90
C ALA A 145 8.05 -10.32 0.51
N GLY A 146 7.54 -9.55 1.47
CA GLY A 146 7.49 -9.96 2.86
C GLY A 146 6.65 -11.20 3.14
N ASP A 147 5.59 -11.44 2.38
CA ASP A 147 4.69 -12.59 2.55
C ASP A 147 5.37 -13.90 2.10
N ASP A 148 6.25 -13.85 1.07
CA ASP A 148 7.09 -14.99 0.69
C ASP A 148 8.05 -15.41 1.80
N VAL A 149 8.59 -14.43 2.53
CA VAL A 149 9.44 -14.71 3.71
C VAL A 149 8.62 -15.35 4.83
N ASP A 150 7.38 -14.89 5.05
CA ASP A 150 6.47 -15.49 6.03
C ASP A 150 6.17 -16.95 5.67
N GLU A 151 5.85 -17.22 4.40
CA GLU A 151 5.57 -18.57 3.91
C GLU A 151 6.77 -19.52 4.06
N GLN A 152 7.96 -19.05 3.71
CA GLN A 152 9.18 -19.85 3.87
C GLN A 152 9.49 -20.13 5.34
N LEU A 153 9.29 -19.14 6.23
CA LEU A 153 9.47 -19.30 7.67
C LEU A 153 8.45 -20.30 8.24
N GLU A 154 7.18 -20.22 7.82
CA GLU A 154 6.14 -21.15 8.23
C GLU A 154 6.51 -22.58 7.84
N LYS A 155 6.89 -22.83 6.60
CA LYS A 155 7.34 -24.15 6.12
C LYS A 155 8.52 -24.69 6.92
N ALA A 156 9.53 -23.85 7.16
CA ALA A 156 10.71 -24.27 7.92
C ALA A 156 10.36 -24.62 9.39
N LEU A 157 9.43 -23.88 9.99
CA LEU A 157 8.98 -24.16 11.36
C LEU A 157 8.10 -25.41 11.42
N GLU A 158 7.24 -25.66 10.44
CA GLU A 158 6.44 -26.90 10.35
C GLU A 158 7.33 -28.13 10.18
N GLU A 159 8.39 -28.05 9.38
CA GLU A 159 9.37 -29.14 9.20
C GLU A 159 10.16 -29.41 10.49
N ALA A 160 10.58 -28.34 11.19
CA ALA A 160 11.36 -28.50 12.42
C ALA A 160 10.52 -28.91 13.64
N TYR A 161 9.25 -28.52 13.67
CA TYR A 161 8.33 -28.71 14.80
C TYR A 161 6.94 -29.15 14.34
N PRO A 162 6.77 -30.37 13.78
CA PRO A 162 5.53 -30.82 13.13
C PRO A 162 4.31 -30.88 14.07
N ASP A 163 4.53 -30.95 15.36
CA ASP A 163 3.47 -31.02 16.37
C ASP A 163 2.98 -29.63 16.84
N ILE A 164 3.63 -28.55 16.37
CA ILE A 164 3.31 -27.19 16.79
C ILE A 164 2.56 -26.48 15.64
N ARG A 165 1.42 -25.88 15.96
CA ARG A 165 0.70 -25.00 15.05
C ARG A 165 0.94 -23.54 15.43
N ILE A 166 1.43 -22.76 14.48
CA ILE A 166 1.72 -21.33 14.66
C ILE A 166 0.79 -20.57 13.70
N SER A 167 0.14 -19.52 14.20
CA SER A 167 -0.72 -18.69 13.34
C SER A 167 0.12 -17.78 12.45
N SER A 168 -0.40 -17.43 11.27
CA SER A 168 0.27 -16.54 10.31
C SER A 168 0.65 -15.18 10.92
N ASN A 169 -0.20 -14.63 11.82
CA ASN A 169 0.13 -13.41 12.56
C ASN A 169 1.37 -13.59 13.45
N LYS A 170 1.57 -14.79 14.03
CA LYS A 170 2.72 -15.07 14.86
C LYS A 170 3.99 -15.32 14.04
N ILE A 171 3.84 -15.92 12.86
CA ILE A 171 4.92 -16.05 11.87
C ILE A 171 5.43 -14.67 11.46
N ARG A 172 4.50 -13.77 11.10
CA ARG A 172 4.85 -12.37 10.76
C ARG A 172 5.56 -11.65 11.90
N GLU A 173 5.06 -11.77 13.14
CA GLU A 173 5.72 -11.21 14.33
C GLU A 173 7.15 -11.74 14.49
N TYR A 174 7.37 -13.03 14.26
CA TYR A 174 8.71 -13.62 14.36
C TYR A 174 9.62 -13.11 13.24
N LYS A 175 9.15 -13.03 12.00
CA LYS A 175 9.90 -12.42 10.92
C LYS A 175 10.32 -11.00 11.29
N GLU A 176 9.38 -10.13 11.64
CA GLU A 176 9.66 -8.72 11.94
C GLU A 176 10.62 -8.53 13.12
N ARG A 177 10.56 -9.41 14.11
CA ARG A 177 11.33 -9.27 15.34
C ARG A 177 12.72 -9.89 15.28
N TYR A 178 12.88 -10.96 14.52
CA TYR A 178 14.09 -11.81 14.59
C TYR A 178 14.83 -11.96 13.27
N SER A 179 14.25 -11.50 12.14
CA SER A 179 14.97 -11.53 10.89
C SER A 179 16.05 -10.46 10.82
N TYR A 180 17.15 -10.80 10.19
CA TYR A 180 18.23 -9.87 9.88
C TYR A 180 18.90 -10.29 8.57
N VAL A 181 19.56 -9.35 7.93
CA VAL A 181 20.40 -9.65 6.76
C VAL A 181 21.75 -10.14 7.27
N GLY A 182 22.05 -11.40 6.98
CA GLY A 182 23.37 -11.98 7.30
C GLY A 182 24.47 -11.42 6.40
N GLU A 183 25.74 -11.53 6.87
CA GLU A 183 26.94 -11.23 6.05
C GLU A 183 27.16 -12.30 4.98
#